data_381f7ca604ab88a40585747be22f5b74
#
_entry.id   381f7ca604ab88a40585747be22f5b74
#
_cell.length_a   1.000
_cell.length_b   1.000
_cell.length_c   1.000
_cell.angle_alpha   90.00
_cell.angle_beta   90.00
_cell.angle_gamma   90.00
#
_symmetry.space_group_name_H-M   'P 1'
#
loop_
_entity.id
_entity.type
_entity.pdbx_description
1 polymer ?
#
loop_
_entity_poly.entity_id
_entity_poly.type
_entity_poly.pdbx_seq_one_letter_code
_entity_poly.pdbx_strand_id
1 'polypeptide(L)'
;MGNPDGSTTTKIAMRKLEEGMTQETFVPWFQKENLVSEEKAHLAWQIAGREKKLLDQLDYENGYSLYVGIPFCPTTCLYCSFTSYPISRWKGRTGLYLEALFKEMEYVAKKMKGRPLDTIYFGGGTRPPFLQRI
;
A
#
# COMPACT_ATOMS: atom_id res chain seq x y z
N MET A 1 -17.14 -9.39 -14.90
CA MET A 1 -15.95 -9.46 -15.78
C MET A 1 -14.91 -8.50 -15.22
N GLY A 2 -13.70 -8.98 -14.90
CA GLY A 2 -12.62 -8.12 -14.47
C GLY A 2 -12.04 -7.36 -15.65
N ASN A 3 -11.45 -6.19 -15.38
CA ASN A 3 -10.81 -5.38 -16.39
C ASN A 3 -9.64 -6.16 -17.02
N PRO A 4 -9.56 -6.31 -18.36
CA PRO A 4 -8.58 -7.17 -19.03
C PRO A 4 -7.11 -6.77 -18.78
N ASP A 5 -6.84 -5.53 -18.35
CA ASP A 5 -5.49 -5.06 -18.01
C ASP A 5 -5.13 -5.20 -16.52
N GLY A 6 -6.01 -5.82 -15.71
CA GLY A 6 -5.80 -6.03 -14.27
C GLY A 6 -5.81 -4.74 -13.43
N SER A 7 -6.13 -3.59 -14.01
CA SER A 7 -6.19 -2.34 -13.25
C SER A 7 -7.47 -2.26 -12.42
N THR A 8 -7.32 -1.73 -11.20
CA THR A 8 -8.46 -1.50 -10.33
C THR A 8 -9.24 -0.26 -10.79
N THR A 9 -10.53 -0.21 -10.47
CA THR A 9 -11.45 0.89 -10.77
C THR A 9 -10.88 2.27 -10.42
N THR A 10 -10.22 2.37 -9.26
CA THR A 10 -9.59 3.62 -8.80
C THR A 10 -8.36 4.01 -9.60
N LYS A 11 -7.55 3.05 -10.06
CA LYS A 11 -6.41 3.35 -10.95
C LYS A 11 -6.83 3.92 -12.29
N ILE A 12 -7.93 3.42 -12.85
CA ILE A 12 -8.50 3.95 -14.09
C ILE A 12 -8.99 5.38 -13.88
N ALA A 13 -9.73 5.61 -12.77
CA ALA A 13 -10.23 6.94 -12.43
C ALA A 13 -9.08 7.92 -12.19
N MET A 14 -8.01 7.50 -11.50
CA MET A 14 -6.81 8.31 -11.27
C MET A 14 -6.17 8.75 -12.59
N ARG A 15 -5.91 7.80 -13.48
CA ARG A 15 -5.33 8.10 -14.79
C ARG A 15 -6.18 9.10 -15.59
N LYS A 16 -7.51 8.93 -15.58
CA LYS A 16 -8.42 9.83 -16.29
C LYS A 16 -8.48 11.23 -15.67
N LEU A 17 -8.35 11.31 -14.35
CA LEU A 17 -8.21 12.57 -13.62
C LEU A 17 -6.91 13.30 -14.00
N GLU A 18 -5.80 12.57 -14.10
CA GLU A 18 -4.49 13.09 -14.50
C GLU A 18 -4.48 13.54 -15.98
N GLU A 19 -5.23 12.84 -16.85
CA GLU A 19 -5.47 13.23 -18.23
C GLU A 19 -6.37 14.49 -18.37
N GLY A 20 -6.89 15.03 -17.25
CA GLY A 20 -7.72 16.24 -17.23
C GLY A 20 -9.21 16.01 -17.50
N MET A 21 -9.69 14.76 -17.44
CA MET A 21 -11.11 14.48 -17.57
C MET A 21 -11.90 15.08 -16.40
N THR A 22 -13.10 15.55 -16.64
CA THR A 22 -14.01 16.03 -15.56
C THR A 22 -14.91 14.91 -15.07
N GLN A 23 -15.53 15.09 -13.89
CA GLN A 23 -16.44 14.10 -13.34
C GLN A 23 -17.65 13.87 -14.25
N GLU A 24 -18.18 14.95 -14.87
CA GLU A 24 -19.34 14.90 -15.74
C GLU A 24 -19.06 14.07 -17.00
N THR A 25 -17.85 14.08 -17.50
CA THR A 25 -17.43 13.29 -18.67
C THR A 25 -16.99 11.90 -18.28
N PHE A 26 -16.36 11.74 -17.12
CA PHE A 26 -15.87 10.46 -16.62
C PHE A 26 -17.00 9.49 -16.29
N VAL A 27 -18.03 9.93 -15.57
CA VAL A 27 -19.09 9.03 -15.09
C VAL A 27 -19.78 8.29 -16.24
N PRO A 28 -20.34 8.95 -17.27
CA PRO A 28 -20.99 8.24 -18.37
C PRO A 28 -20.01 7.40 -19.20
N TRP A 29 -18.79 7.87 -19.40
CA TRP A 29 -17.74 7.09 -20.06
C TRP A 29 -17.41 5.82 -19.28
N PHE A 30 -17.20 5.92 -17.97
CA PHE A 30 -16.80 4.80 -17.13
C PHE A 30 -17.89 3.74 -16.98
N GLN A 31 -19.16 4.16 -16.91
CA GLN A 31 -20.30 3.27 -16.94
C GLN A 31 -20.36 2.42 -18.21
N LYS A 32 -20.14 3.07 -19.37
CA LYS A 32 -20.17 2.42 -20.67
C LYS A 32 -19.02 1.43 -20.87
N GLU A 33 -17.79 1.85 -20.55
CA GLU A 33 -16.60 1.05 -20.80
C GLU A 33 -16.40 -0.10 -19.79
N ASN A 34 -16.83 0.10 -18.54
CA ASN A 34 -16.60 -0.86 -17.47
C ASN A 34 -17.85 -1.54 -16.94
N LEU A 35 -19.02 -1.25 -17.53
CA LEU A 35 -20.33 -1.83 -17.16
C LEU A 35 -20.62 -1.72 -15.66
N VAL A 36 -20.28 -0.58 -15.06
CA VAL A 36 -20.53 -0.28 -13.65
C VAL A 36 -21.75 0.61 -13.45
N SER A 37 -22.31 0.59 -12.25
CA SER A 37 -23.39 1.52 -11.89
C SER A 37 -22.87 2.96 -11.80
N GLU A 38 -23.77 3.94 -11.94
CA GLU A 38 -23.46 5.35 -11.78
C GLU A 38 -22.85 5.65 -10.42
N GLU A 39 -23.42 5.08 -9.34
CA GLU A 39 -22.94 5.21 -7.99
C GLU A 39 -21.46 4.75 -7.85
N LYS A 40 -21.12 3.61 -8.44
CA LYS A 40 -19.73 3.10 -8.44
C LYS A 40 -18.78 3.99 -9.25
N ALA A 41 -19.24 4.55 -10.35
CA ALA A 41 -18.46 5.49 -11.16
C ALA A 41 -18.17 6.78 -10.37
N HIS A 42 -19.19 7.34 -9.72
CA HIS A 42 -19.02 8.49 -8.82
C HIS A 42 -18.06 8.20 -7.67
N LEU A 43 -18.23 7.05 -7.00
CA LEU A 43 -17.35 6.65 -5.91
C LEU A 43 -15.88 6.52 -6.37
N ALA A 44 -15.65 5.88 -7.52
CA ALA A 44 -14.31 5.74 -8.08
C ALA A 44 -13.63 7.10 -8.33
N TRP A 45 -14.40 8.05 -8.89
CA TRP A 45 -13.93 9.41 -9.12
C TRP A 45 -13.59 10.15 -7.83
N GLN A 46 -14.48 10.08 -6.82
CA GLN A 46 -14.25 10.71 -5.53
C GLN A 46 -13.02 10.15 -4.81
N ILE A 47 -12.83 8.83 -4.85
CA ILE A 47 -11.65 8.18 -4.25
C ILE A 47 -10.39 8.64 -4.97
N ALA A 48 -10.36 8.60 -6.30
CA ALA A 48 -9.22 9.06 -7.09
C ALA A 48 -8.86 10.52 -6.79
N GLY A 49 -9.86 11.41 -6.67
CA GLY A 49 -9.63 12.80 -6.33
C GLY A 49 -9.06 13.02 -4.91
N ARG A 50 -9.45 12.16 -3.95
CA ARG A 50 -8.87 12.20 -2.60
C ARG A 50 -7.44 11.64 -2.59
N GLU A 51 -7.21 10.53 -3.26
CA GLU A 51 -5.88 9.93 -3.39
C GLU A 51 -4.92 10.89 -4.07
N LYS A 52 -5.35 11.54 -5.16
CA LYS A 52 -4.51 12.54 -5.85
C LYS A 52 -4.06 13.66 -4.92
N LYS A 53 -4.97 14.22 -4.11
CA LYS A 53 -4.62 15.27 -3.14
C LYS A 53 -3.59 14.83 -2.12
N LEU A 54 -3.59 13.55 -1.73
CA LEU A 54 -2.58 12.99 -0.83
C LEU A 54 -1.25 12.77 -1.55
N LEU A 55 -1.30 12.20 -2.77
CA LEU A 55 -0.12 11.94 -3.58
C LEU A 55 0.59 13.24 -3.99
N ASP A 56 -0.15 14.31 -4.30
CA ASP A 56 0.42 15.62 -4.63
C ASP A 56 1.22 16.25 -3.45
N GLN A 57 1.09 15.70 -2.23
CA GLN A 57 1.87 16.11 -1.07
C GLN A 57 3.17 15.30 -0.90
N LEU A 58 3.32 14.22 -1.65
CA LEU A 58 4.48 13.33 -1.60
C LEU A 58 5.41 13.62 -2.78
N ASP A 59 6.70 13.54 -2.54
CA ASP A 59 7.70 13.60 -3.62
C ASP A 59 7.92 12.19 -4.22
N TYR A 60 6.86 11.62 -4.81
CA TYR A 60 6.91 10.25 -5.34
C TYR A 60 7.88 10.05 -6.52
N GLU A 61 8.36 11.12 -7.14
CA GLU A 61 9.39 11.05 -8.20
C GLU A 61 10.80 10.89 -7.60
N ASN A 62 11.12 11.64 -6.54
CA ASN A 62 12.45 11.66 -5.93
C ASN A 62 12.48 10.94 -4.58
N GLY A 63 11.34 10.84 -3.89
CA GLY A 63 11.19 10.19 -2.61
C GLY A 63 11.14 8.64 -2.70
N TYR A 64 10.93 8.02 -1.56
CA TYR A 64 10.69 6.58 -1.47
C TYR A 64 9.76 6.22 -0.32
N SER A 65 9.10 5.08 -0.46
CA SER A 65 8.28 4.48 0.59
C SER A 65 8.95 3.23 1.13
N LEU A 66 8.94 3.04 2.43
CA LEU A 66 9.51 1.88 3.10
C LEU A 66 8.42 0.96 3.62
N TYR A 67 8.42 -0.30 3.17
CA TYR A 67 7.60 -1.36 3.75
C TYR A 67 8.44 -2.19 4.71
N VAL A 68 8.00 -2.26 5.96
CA VAL A 68 8.63 -3.09 7.00
C VAL A 68 7.72 -4.27 7.28
N GLY A 69 8.10 -5.46 6.82
CA GLY A 69 7.33 -6.69 7.01
C GLY A 69 7.63 -7.35 8.35
N ILE A 70 6.59 -7.69 9.11
CA ILE A 70 6.71 -8.46 10.36
C ILE A 70 6.05 -9.82 10.15
N PRO A 71 6.81 -10.92 9.98
CA PRO A 71 6.26 -12.22 9.61
C PRO A 71 5.74 -13.05 10.79
N PHE A 72 5.63 -12.50 11.98
CA PHE A 72 5.26 -13.24 13.18
C PHE A 72 3.79 -13.05 13.54
N CYS A 73 3.06 -14.17 13.73
CA CYS A 73 1.68 -14.18 14.16
C CYS A 73 1.49 -15.10 15.37
N PRO A 74 0.54 -14.81 16.28
CA PRO A 74 0.14 -15.75 17.33
C PRO A 74 -0.39 -17.06 16.74
N THR A 75 -1.21 -16.95 15.71
CA THR A 75 -1.83 -18.04 14.95
C THR A 75 -1.86 -17.68 13.47
N THR A 76 -1.94 -18.67 12.60
CA THR A 76 -2.13 -18.44 11.16
C THR A 76 -3.62 -18.36 10.86
N CYS A 77 -4.06 -17.24 10.27
CA CYS A 77 -5.45 -17.06 9.83
C CYS A 77 -5.74 -17.97 8.61
N LEU A 78 -6.94 -18.55 8.56
CA LEU A 78 -7.33 -19.47 7.48
C LEU A 78 -7.24 -18.87 6.06
N TYR A 79 -7.41 -17.56 5.96
CA TYR A 79 -7.38 -16.80 4.70
C TYR A 79 -6.04 -16.09 4.43
N CYS A 80 -5.01 -16.35 5.26
CA CYS A 80 -3.74 -15.64 5.14
C CYS A 80 -2.88 -16.23 4.01
N SER A 81 -2.59 -15.41 3.01
CA SER A 81 -1.67 -15.73 1.91
C SER A 81 -0.25 -15.21 2.14
N PHE A 82 -0.02 -14.46 3.22
CA PHE A 82 1.30 -13.95 3.55
C PHE A 82 2.17 -15.00 4.24
N THR A 83 3.47 -14.90 4.04
CA THR A 83 4.43 -15.68 4.82
C THR A 83 4.30 -15.31 6.30
N SER A 84 3.83 -16.25 7.11
CA SER A 84 3.64 -16.06 8.53
C SER A 84 4.23 -17.22 9.33
N TYR A 85 4.87 -16.87 10.44
CA TYR A 85 5.48 -17.84 11.35
C TYR A 85 4.83 -17.75 12.74
N PRO A 86 4.43 -18.89 13.35
CA PRO A 86 3.92 -18.87 14.72
C PRO A 86 4.97 -18.34 15.69
N ILE A 87 4.65 -17.23 16.38
CA ILE A 87 5.60 -16.58 17.30
C ILE A 87 6.06 -17.50 18.42
N SER A 88 5.21 -18.47 18.82
CA SER A 88 5.54 -19.47 19.84
C SER A 88 6.80 -20.28 19.51
N ARG A 89 7.00 -20.59 18.23
CA ARG A 89 8.19 -21.32 17.73
C ARG A 89 9.43 -20.44 17.58
N TRP A 90 9.25 -19.11 17.58
CA TRP A 90 10.30 -18.13 17.27
C TRP A 90 10.66 -17.23 18.44
N LYS A 91 10.06 -17.41 19.63
CA LYS A 91 10.27 -16.56 20.83
C LYS A 91 11.76 -16.27 21.11
N GLY A 92 12.64 -17.25 20.98
CA GLY A 92 14.08 -17.07 21.20
C GLY A 92 14.87 -16.48 20.03
N ARG A 93 14.23 -16.25 18.86
CA ARG A 93 14.90 -15.81 17.63
C ARG A 93 14.37 -14.47 17.10
N THR A 94 13.39 -13.89 17.75
CA THR A 94 12.84 -12.58 17.34
C THR A 94 13.88 -11.47 17.44
N GLY A 95 14.80 -11.54 18.42
CA GLY A 95 15.92 -10.62 18.53
C GLY A 95 16.84 -10.66 17.30
N LEU A 96 17.20 -11.85 16.84
CA LEU A 96 18.02 -12.01 15.64
C LEU A 96 17.33 -11.46 14.39
N TYR A 97 16.01 -11.63 14.29
CA TYR A 97 15.23 -11.04 13.21
C TYR A 97 15.29 -9.50 13.25
N LEU A 98 15.12 -8.91 14.43
CA LEU A 98 15.18 -7.45 14.58
C LEU A 98 16.58 -6.91 14.26
N GLU A 99 17.63 -7.59 14.69
CA GLU A 99 19.01 -7.21 14.33
C GLU A 99 19.24 -7.23 12.82
N ALA A 100 18.74 -8.26 12.13
CA ALA A 100 18.81 -8.34 10.68
C ALA A 100 17.99 -7.22 10.02
N LEU A 101 16.78 -6.99 10.49
CA LEU A 101 15.89 -5.93 10.00
C LEU A 101 16.55 -4.55 10.16
N PHE A 102 17.16 -4.25 11.30
CA PHE A 102 17.85 -2.97 11.51
C PHE A 102 19.04 -2.80 10.57
N LYS A 103 19.79 -3.87 10.29
CA LYS A 103 20.88 -3.84 9.30
C LYS A 103 20.35 -3.54 7.89
N GLU A 104 19.23 -4.15 7.51
CA GLU A 104 18.58 -3.87 6.24
C GLU A 104 18.09 -2.41 6.15
N MET A 105 17.44 -1.92 7.21
CA MET A 105 16.99 -0.52 7.28
C MET A 105 18.17 0.46 7.21
N GLU A 106 19.26 0.18 7.90
CA GLU A 106 20.49 0.99 7.84
C GLU A 106 21.08 1.01 6.41
N TYR A 107 21.11 -0.16 5.76
CA TYR A 107 21.55 -0.26 4.37
C TYR A 107 20.66 0.57 3.44
N VAL A 108 19.33 0.47 3.57
CA VAL A 108 18.38 1.26 2.79
C VAL A 108 18.60 2.76 3.04
N ALA A 109 18.74 3.18 4.30
CA ALA A 109 18.97 4.58 4.65
C ALA A 109 20.26 5.13 4.01
N LYS A 110 21.32 4.34 4.00
CA LYS A 110 22.59 4.71 3.32
C LYS A 110 22.43 4.78 1.80
N LYS A 111 21.71 3.81 1.22
CA LYS A 111 21.50 3.71 -0.22
C LYS A 111 20.61 4.83 -0.75
N MET A 112 19.61 5.25 0.05
CA MET A 112 18.64 6.29 -0.27
C MET A 112 19.03 7.67 0.27
N LYS A 113 20.28 7.84 0.68
CA LYS A 113 20.78 9.11 1.20
C LYS A 113 20.53 10.25 0.20
N GLY A 114 19.89 11.32 0.66
CA GLY A 114 19.53 12.49 -0.15
C GLY A 114 18.16 12.40 -0.82
N ARG A 115 17.45 11.28 -0.68
CA ARG A 115 16.04 11.15 -1.10
C ARG A 115 15.11 11.24 0.12
N PRO A 116 13.98 11.94 0.03
CA PRO A 116 13.01 12.00 1.13
C PRO A 116 12.35 10.62 1.36
N LEU A 117 12.16 10.27 2.62
CA LEU A 117 11.34 9.13 3.02
C LEU A 117 9.90 9.61 3.20
N ASP A 118 9.04 9.36 2.22
CA ASP A 118 7.66 9.86 2.22
C ASP A 118 6.75 9.08 3.14
N THR A 119 6.85 7.75 3.13
CA THR A 119 5.99 6.90 3.95
C THR A 119 6.73 5.70 4.51
N ILE A 120 6.32 5.27 5.70
CA ILE A 120 6.71 3.99 6.29
C ILE A 120 5.45 3.18 6.59
N TYR A 121 5.37 1.98 6.05
CA TYR A 121 4.28 1.06 6.31
C TYR A 121 4.78 -0.20 7.03
N PHE A 122 4.25 -0.45 8.21
CA PHE A 122 4.49 -1.70 8.96
C PHE A 122 3.35 -2.67 8.68
N GLY A 123 3.67 -3.80 8.06
CA GLY A 123 2.67 -4.78 7.66
C GLY A 123 3.12 -6.22 7.90
N GLY A 124 2.27 -7.15 7.48
CA GLY A 124 2.51 -8.59 7.62
C GLY A 124 1.73 -9.20 8.78
N GLY A 125 2.45 -9.74 9.75
CA GLY A 125 1.86 -10.43 10.89
C GLY A 125 1.20 -9.53 11.92
N THR A 126 0.77 -10.13 13.03
CA THR A 126 0.22 -9.39 14.17
C THR A 126 1.32 -8.54 14.81
N ARG A 127 1.02 -7.28 15.03
CA ARG A 127 1.94 -6.34 15.70
C ARG A 127 2.33 -6.87 17.07
N PRO A 128 3.58 -7.29 17.29
CA PRO A 128 3.99 -7.81 18.59
C PRO A 128 4.07 -6.68 19.64
N PRO A 129 3.83 -7.00 20.93
CA PRO A 129 3.81 -6.01 22.01
C PRO A 129 5.11 -5.19 22.14
N PHE A 130 6.25 -5.71 21.70
CA PHE A 130 7.52 -5.01 21.77
C PHE A 130 7.65 -3.85 20.78
N LEU A 131 6.83 -3.80 19.72
CA LEU A 131 6.76 -2.66 18.81
C LEU A 131 5.85 -1.52 19.34
N GLN A 132 5.19 -1.73 20.47
CA GLN A 132 4.37 -0.68 21.12
C GLN A 132 5.21 0.34 21.89
N ARG A 133 6.53 0.14 22.00
CA ARG A 133 7.47 1.00 22.73
C ARG A 133 8.41 1.83 21.84
N ILE A 134 8.13 1.88 20.53
CA ILE A 134 8.89 2.72 19.60
C ILE A 134 8.04 3.93 19.18
#